data_9c2b663ed0d1f389de621b1e391c3f54
#
_entry.id   9c2b663ed0d1f389de621b1e391c3f54
#
_cell.length_a   1.000
_cell.length_b   1.000
_cell.length_c   1.000
_cell.angle_alpha   90.00
_cell.angle_beta   90.00
_cell.angle_gamma   90.00
#
_symmetry.space_group_name_H-M   'P 1'
#
loop_
_entity.id
_entity.type
_entity.pdbx_description
1 polymer ?
#
loop_
_entity_poly.entity_id
_entity_poly.type
_entity_poly.pdbx_seq_one_letter_code
_entity_poly.pdbx_strand_id
1 'polypeptide(L)'
;MELDKDRAKSIEVGVKLGCTIARASRTARNMVNEPANHLTPSRMAEAAQKVATNQGLKIEIMDNAQMKKMGMGAFMGVAQGTDEPAKLIVLHYDGDPSNPENNLGLIGKGITFDTGGISLKPPGGMEAMKGDMAGGASVIAAMEIIGQTKPKINVLAVIAATENMPGASAQRPGDVVRAMNGKTIEVINTDAEGRLVLADALCYARKQGITRLVDVATLTGAMVTTLGKACTGVMGNDDTLVQQTIDAGKKTGEKFWELPMFDEYKDLIKSDVADMKNSGGRQAGSISAALLLAEFVDGAAWVHLDIAGTSTSDKVSGYLVKGASGVPVRTLAQLAADLADAGPPKKSKSKAKAK
;
A
#
# COMPACT_ATOMS: atom_id res chain seq x y z
N MET A 1 -46.34 -13.41 1.94
CA MET A 1 -45.26 -13.85 2.84
C MET A 1 -44.68 -12.61 3.49
N GLU A 2 -45.18 -12.25 4.71
CA GLU A 2 -44.62 -11.10 5.42
C GLU A 2 -43.20 -11.44 5.87
N LEU A 3 -42.22 -10.64 5.43
CA LEU A 3 -40.88 -10.70 5.98
C LEU A 3 -40.92 -10.22 7.42
N ASP A 4 -40.38 -11.01 8.36
CA ASP A 4 -40.10 -10.59 9.71
C ASP A 4 -39.35 -9.27 9.70
N LYS A 5 -39.76 -8.28 10.50
CA LYS A 5 -39.19 -6.93 10.53
C LYS A 5 -37.69 -6.94 10.81
N ASP A 6 -37.18 -7.85 11.62
CA ASP A 6 -35.79 -7.97 11.98
C ASP A 6 -34.96 -8.51 10.77
N ARG A 7 -35.55 -9.45 10.03
CA ARG A 7 -34.95 -9.96 8.79
C ARG A 7 -34.92 -8.90 7.68
N ALA A 8 -35.99 -8.11 7.56
CA ALA A 8 -36.02 -7.00 6.60
C ALA A 8 -34.93 -5.96 6.91
N LYS A 9 -34.77 -5.59 8.19
CA LYS A 9 -33.72 -4.66 8.64
C LYS A 9 -32.31 -5.20 8.38
N SER A 10 -32.06 -6.47 8.64
CA SER A 10 -30.76 -7.13 8.37
C SER A 10 -30.44 -7.13 6.88
N ILE A 11 -31.43 -7.39 6.01
CA ILE A 11 -31.28 -7.32 4.56
C ILE A 11 -30.95 -5.89 4.12
N GLU A 12 -31.62 -4.88 4.64
CA GLU A 12 -31.37 -3.47 4.32
C GLU A 12 -29.94 -3.06 4.67
N VAL A 13 -29.43 -3.45 5.84
CA VAL A 13 -28.03 -3.20 6.27
C VAL A 13 -27.07 -3.87 5.32
N GLY A 14 -27.30 -5.13 4.95
CA GLY A 14 -26.45 -5.87 4.00
C GLY A 14 -26.43 -5.22 2.60
N VAL A 15 -27.58 -4.77 2.11
CA VAL A 15 -27.67 -4.05 0.82
C VAL A 15 -26.88 -2.74 0.86
N LYS A 16 -27.03 -1.93 1.91
CA LYS A 16 -26.30 -0.66 2.08
C LYS A 16 -24.78 -0.91 2.10
N LEU A 17 -24.33 -1.91 2.85
CA LEU A 17 -22.90 -2.29 2.90
C LEU A 17 -22.43 -2.75 1.52
N GLY A 18 -23.15 -3.62 0.83
CA GLY A 18 -22.81 -4.11 -0.49
C GLY A 18 -22.70 -2.97 -1.52
N CYS A 19 -23.63 -2.01 -1.50
CA CYS A 19 -23.58 -0.82 -2.36
C CYS A 19 -22.35 0.06 -2.06
N THR A 20 -21.99 0.22 -0.78
CA THR A 20 -20.80 0.99 -0.37
C THR A 20 -19.53 0.31 -0.87
N ILE A 21 -19.39 -1.00 -0.67
CA ILE A 21 -18.25 -1.79 -1.14
C ILE A 21 -18.13 -1.73 -2.67
N ALA A 22 -19.25 -1.89 -3.39
CA ALA A 22 -19.26 -1.84 -4.86
C ALA A 22 -18.84 -0.46 -5.38
N ARG A 23 -19.31 0.63 -4.77
CA ARG A 23 -18.92 2.00 -5.11
C ARG A 23 -17.44 2.23 -4.90
N ALA A 24 -16.91 1.91 -3.72
CA ALA A 24 -15.50 2.06 -3.41
C ALA A 24 -14.60 1.22 -4.31
N SER A 25 -14.96 -0.05 -4.56
CA SER A 25 -14.22 -0.89 -5.52
C SER A 25 -14.21 -0.28 -6.92
N ARG A 26 -15.30 0.36 -7.36
CA ARG A 26 -15.37 1.09 -8.62
C ARG A 26 -14.49 2.35 -8.59
N THR A 27 -14.41 3.07 -7.46
CA THR A 27 -13.51 4.21 -7.29
C THR A 27 -12.06 3.80 -7.54
N ALA A 28 -11.59 2.71 -6.91
CA ALA A 28 -10.24 2.17 -7.15
C ALA A 28 -10.05 1.76 -8.62
N ARG A 29 -10.99 1.00 -9.19
CA ARG A 29 -10.92 0.53 -10.59
C ARG A 29 -10.85 1.69 -11.58
N ASN A 30 -11.62 2.74 -11.36
CA ASN A 30 -11.60 3.92 -12.22
C ASN A 30 -10.23 4.58 -12.21
N MET A 31 -9.64 4.80 -11.02
CA MET A 31 -8.29 5.37 -10.91
C MET A 31 -7.25 4.50 -11.64
N VAL A 32 -7.24 3.19 -11.41
CA VAL A 32 -6.25 2.27 -12.02
C VAL A 32 -6.40 2.16 -13.54
N ASN A 33 -7.62 2.28 -14.07
CA ASN A 33 -7.87 2.22 -15.51
C ASN A 33 -7.59 3.54 -16.23
N GLU A 34 -7.59 4.66 -15.50
CA GLU A 34 -7.38 6.00 -16.07
C GLU A 34 -5.99 6.09 -16.71
N PRO A 35 -5.84 6.68 -17.92
CA PRO A 35 -4.53 6.97 -18.49
C PRO A 35 -3.70 7.90 -17.61
N ALA A 36 -2.38 7.70 -17.57
CA ALA A 36 -1.48 8.43 -16.68
C ALA A 36 -1.41 9.95 -16.98
N ASN A 37 -1.66 10.36 -18.23
CA ASN A 37 -1.78 11.78 -18.58
C ASN A 37 -3.06 12.46 -18.02
N HIS A 38 -4.00 11.68 -17.49
CA HIS A 38 -5.18 12.16 -16.78
C HIS A 38 -5.07 11.93 -15.27
N LEU A 39 -4.60 10.75 -14.85
CA LEU A 39 -4.38 10.45 -13.43
C LEU A 39 -2.91 10.66 -13.06
N THR A 40 -2.52 11.90 -12.90
CA THR A 40 -1.21 12.30 -12.35
C THR A 40 -1.21 12.21 -10.80
N PRO A 41 -0.05 12.32 -10.11
CA PRO A 41 0.02 12.44 -8.65
C PRO A 41 -0.90 13.53 -8.10
N SER A 42 -0.97 14.69 -8.75
CA SER A 42 -1.87 15.79 -8.37
C SER A 42 -3.34 15.40 -8.51
N ARG A 43 -3.73 14.70 -9.57
CA ARG A 43 -5.11 14.22 -9.77
C ARG A 43 -5.47 13.09 -8.81
N MET A 44 -4.51 12.26 -8.45
CA MET A 44 -4.72 11.25 -7.40
C MET A 44 -4.97 11.89 -6.04
N ALA A 45 -4.29 12.99 -5.71
CA ALA A 45 -4.54 13.78 -4.52
C ALA A 45 -5.94 14.42 -4.53
N GLU A 46 -6.40 14.95 -5.67
CA GLU A 46 -7.77 15.46 -5.83
C GLU A 46 -8.82 14.36 -5.63
N ALA A 47 -8.57 13.15 -6.13
CA ALA A 47 -9.47 12.00 -5.93
C ALA A 47 -9.56 11.63 -4.44
N ALA A 48 -8.44 11.62 -3.73
CA ALA A 48 -8.39 11.39 -2.29
C ALA A 48 -9.11 12.51 -1.51
N GLN A 49 -8.92 13.78 -1.90
CA GLN A 49 -9.65 14.92 -1.32
C GLN A 49 -11.16 14.77 -1.47
N LYS A 50 -11.63 14.27 -2.62
CA LYS A 50 -13.05 14.02 -2.87
C LYS A 50 -13.60 12.93 -1.94
N VAL A 51 -12.83 11.85 -1.73
CA VAL A 51 -13.19 10.80 -0.77
C VAL A 51 -13.24 11.38 0.64
N ALA A 52 -12.22 12.13 1.05
CA ALA A 52 -12.15 12.75 2.37
C ALA A 52 -13.37 13.64 2.64
N THR A 53 -13.70 14.54 1.70
CA THR A 53 -14.85 15.44 1.81
C THR A 53 -16.16 14.67 1.93
N ASN A 54 -16.37 13.66 1.09
CA ASN A 54 -17.61 12.88 1.07
C ASN A 54 -17.81 12.02 2.34
N GLN A 55 -16.72 11.62 2.99
CA GLN A 55 -16.75 10.76 4.18
C GLN A 55 -16.47 11.53 5.49
N GLY A 56 -16.21 12.83 5.43
CA GLY A 56 -15.85 13.63 6.61
C GLY A 56 -14.52 13.26 7.23
N LEU A 57 -13.55 12.80 6.41
CA LEU A 57 -12.20 12.47 6.86
C LEU A 57 -11.31 13.71 6.84
N LYS A 58 -10.32 13.74 7.73
CA LYS A 58 -9.24 14.73 7.64
C LYS A 58 -8.27 14.29 6.54
N ILE A 59 -7.72 15.25 5.79
CA ILE A 59 -6.73 15.00 4.75
C ILE A 59 -5.62 16.03 4.82
N GLU A 60 -4.39 15.55 4.61
CA GLU A 60 -3.20 16.38 4.40
C GLU A 60 -2.56 15.95 3.08
N ILE A 61 -2.16 16.92 2.26
CA ILE A 61 -1.47 16.68 1.00
C ILE A 61 -0.18 17.47 1.04
N MET A 62 0.94 16.77 1.13
CA MET A 62 2.27 17.38 1.23
C MET A 62 2.95 17.40 -0.12
N ASP A 63 3.64 18.50 -0.41
CA ASP A 63 4.40 18.73 -1.62
C ASP A 63 5.88 18.32 -1.48
N ASN A 64 6.63 18.47 -2.58
CA ASN A 64 8.06 18.14 -2.63
C ASN A 64 8.89 18.90 -1.57
N ALA A 65 8.57 20.17 -1.28
CA ALA A 65 9.32 20.98 -0.31
C ALA A 65 9.10 20.46 1.12
N GLN A 66 7.86 20.12 1.45
CA GLN A 66 7.49 19.56 2.75
C GLN A 66 8.12 18.18 2.95
N MET A 67 8.08 17.29 1.93
CA MET A 67 8.70 15.97 1.97
C MET A 67 10.23 16.05 2.12
N LYS A 68 10.90 16.96 1.39
CA LYS A 68 12.34 17.22 1.56
C LYS A 68 12.67 17.67 2.96
N LYS A 69 11.88 18.58 3.55
CA LYS A 69 12.07 19.06 4.93
C LYS A 69 11.91 17.94 5.96
N MET A 70 11.08 16.95 5.69
CA MET A 70 10.91 15.78 6.54
C MET A 70 12.02 14.72 6.39
N GLY A 71 12.93 14.89 5.43
CA GLY A 71 14.01 13.94 5.16
C GLY A 71 13.59 12.71 4.35
N MET A 72 12.53 12.79 3.56
CA MET A 72 12.04 11.71 2.70
C MET A 72 12.90 11.57 1.43
N GLY A 73 14.19 11.27 1.60
CA GLY A 73 15.16 11.26 0.50
C GLY A 73 15.00 10.06 -0.42
N ALA A 74 14.50 8.93 0.05
CA ALA A 74 14.23 7.76 -0.78
C ALA A 74 13.06 8.04 -1.73
N PHE A 75 11.98 8.61 -1.24
CA PHE A 75 10.85 9.03 -2.07
C PHE A 75 11.24 10.13 -3.07
N MET A 76 11.92 11.16 -2.58
CA MET A 76 12.34 12.28 -3.42
C MET A 76 13.37 11.90 -4.49
N GLY A 77 14.16 10.86 -4.25
CA GLY A 77 15.05 10.28 -5.28
C GLY A 77 14.28 9.75 -6.49
N VAL A 78 13.15 9.06 -6.26
CA VAL A 78 12.28 8.61 -7.34
C VAL A 78 11.63 9.78 -8.08
N ALA A 79 11.13 10.77 -7.31
CA ALA A 79 10.36 11.89 -7.84
C ALA A 79 11.18 12.88 -8.69
N GLN A 80 12.52 12.87 -8.61
CA GLN A 80 13.32 13.92 -9.26
C GLN A 80 13.45 13.77 -10.78
N GLY A 81 12.97 12.65 -11.33
CA GLY A 81 13.04 12.39 -12.78
C GLY A 81 11.85 12.95 -13.58
N THR A 82 10.84 13.49 -12.91
CA THR A 82 9.62 14.04 -13.53
C THR A 82 9.40 15.50 -13.16
N ASP A 83 8.76 16.26 -14.05
CA ASP A 83 8.29 17.62 -13.76
C ASP A 83 6.95 17.63 -13.00
N GLU A 84 6.20 16.52 -13.00
CA GLU A 84 4.95 16.39 -12.23
C GLU A 84 5.28 16.35 -10.73
N PRO A 85 4.68 17.23 -9.90
CA PRO A 85 5.00 17.31 -8.48
C PRO A 85 4.51 16.08 -7.72
N ALA A 86 5.42 15.43 -6.99
CA ALA A 86 5.04 14.34 -6.11
C ALA A 86 4.12 14.80 -4.98
N LYS A 87 3.30 13.89 -4.47
CA LYS A 87 2.36 14.12 -3.36
C LYS A 87 2.45 13.01 -2.33
N LEU A 88 2.64 13.36 -1.06
CA LEU A 88 2.32 12.48 0.04
C LEU A 88 0.90 12.79 0.49
N ILE A 89 -0.01 11.86 0.26
CA ILE A 89 -1.44 12.02 0.56
C ILE A 89 -1.74 11.27 1.85
N VAL A 90 -2.23 11.96 2.86
CA VAL A 90 -2.50 11.38 4.19
C VAL A 90 -3.96 11.58 4.55
N LEU A 91 -4.69 10.49 4.80
CA LEU A 91 -6.07 10.53 5.24
C LEU A 91 -6.16 9.99 6.68
N HIS A 92 -6.94 10.66 7.50
CA HIS A 92 -7.16 10.26 8.90
C HIS A 92 -8.64 9.93 9.13
N TYR A 93 -8.88 8.82 9.77
CA TYR A 93 -10.14 8.42 10.33
C TYR A 93 -9.98 8.17 11.84
N ASP A 94 -10.61 9.01 12.66
CA ASP A 94 -10.53 8.97 14.12
C ASP A 94 -11.78 8.26 14.68
N GLY A 95 -11.84 6.93 14.57
CA GLY A 95 -12.99 6.13 15.02
C GLY A 95 -12.94 5.71 16.49
N ASP A 96 -11.75 5.78 17.12
CA ASP A 96 -11.54 5.47 18.55
C ASP A 96 -10.53 6.42 19.19
N PRO A 97 -10.83 7.73 19.24
CA PRO A 97 -9.85 8.75 19.68
C PRO A 97 -9.45 8.62 21.15
N SER A 98 -10.25 7.94 21.98
CA SER A 98 -9.92 7.65 23.38
C SER A 98 -8.89 6.53 23.55
N ASN A 99 -8.64 5.74 22.53
CA ASN A 99 -7.64 4.66 22.51
C ASN A 99 -6.67 4.84 21.33
N PRO A 100 -5.66 5.72 21.44
CA PRO A 100 -4.72 5.99 20.34
C PRO A 100 -3.96 4.75 19.84
N GLU A 101 -3.72 3.77 20.72
CA GLU A 101 -3.09 2.50 20.36
C GLU A 101 -4.00 1.56 19.55
N ASN A 102 -5.32 1.79 19.53
CA ASN A 102 -6.23 1.07 18.64
C ASN A 102 -6.17 1.66 17.25
N ASN A 103 -5.08 1.42 16.54
CA ASN A 103 -4.79 2.05 15.27
C ASN A 103 -4.37 1.04 14.18
N LEU A 104 -4.55 1.47 12.93
CA LEU A 104 -4.14 0.76 11.72
C LEU A 104 -3.60 1.77 10.70
N GLY A 105 -2.41 1.52 10.17
CA GLY A 105 -1.86 2.25 9.02
C GLY A 105 -2.09 1.47 7.73
N LEU A 106 -2.66 2.12 6.73
CA LEU A 106 -2.81 1.60 5.38
C LEU A 106 -1.92 2.41 4.45
N ILE A 107 -0.87 1.80 3.91
CA ILE A 107 0.12 2.47 3.09
C ILE A 107 -0.01 2.00 1.64
N GLY A 108 -0.06 2.93 0.68
CA GLY A 108 -0.28 2.60 -0.73
C GLY A 108 0.83 3.11 -1.65
N LYS A 109 1.37 2.22 -2.50
CA LYS A 109 2.19 2.64 -3.64
C LYS A 109 1.33 3.43 -4.62
N GLY A 110 1.77 4.64 -4.96
CA GLY A 110 1.05 5.56 -5.82
C GLY A 110 1.87 6.00 -7.05
N ILE A 111 2.62 5.10 -7.69
CA ILE A 111 3.37 5.41 -8.91
C ILE A 111 2.40 5.51 -10.08
N THR A 112 2.04 6.74 -10.49
CA THR A 112 1.01 6.97 -11.51
C THR A 112 1.44 6.61 -12.91
N PHE A 113 2.75 6.60 -13.16
CA PHE A 113 3.37 5.97 -14.32
C PHE A 113 4.80 5.53 -14.00
N ASP A 114 5.15 4.32 -14.38
CA ASP A 114 6.46 3.73 -14.12
C ASP A 114 7.17 3.33 -15.43
N THR A 115 8.15 4.14 -15.84
CA THR A 115 9.01 3.81 -16.97
C THR A 115 10.19 2.93 -16.58
N GLY A 116 10.42 2.71 -15.27
CA GLY A 116 11.65 2.17 -14.71
C GLY A 116 12.72 3.23 -14.43
N GLY A 117 12.49 4.48 -14.78
CA GLY A 117 13.50 5.53 -14.69
C GLY A 117 14.67 5.29 -15.66
N ILE A 118 15.92 5.52 -15.22
CA ILE A 118 17.14 5.27 -16.03
C ILE A 118 17.30 3.76 -16.33
N SER A 119 16.86 2.87 -15.43
CA SER A 119 16.76 1.43 -15.72
C SER A 119 15.48 1.14 -16.54
N LEU A 120 15.42 1.70 -17.75
CA LEU A 120 14.22 1.80 -18.58
C LEU A 120 13.63 0.42 -18.91
N LYS A 121 12.33 0.28 -18.70
CA LYS A 121 11.57 -0.93 -19.07
C LYS A 121 11.56 -1.11 -20.61
N PRO A 122 11.42 -2.36 -21.07
CA PRO A 122 11.09 -2.60 -22.49
C PRO A 122 9.78 -1.90 -22.88
N PRO A 123 9.66 -1.39 -24.15
CA PRO A 123 8.47 -0.65 -24.57
C PRO A 123 7.20 -1.51 -24.61
N GLY A 124 7.33 -2.82 -24.87
CA GLY A 124 6.16 -3.72 -24.92
C GLY A 124 5.53 -3.92 -23.55
N GLY A 125 4.28 -3.48 -23.40
CA GLY A 125 3.52 -3.57 -22.13
C GLY A 125 3.73 -2.39 -21.17
N MET A 126 4.56 -1.41 -21.53
CA MET A 126 4.80 -0.24 -20.67
C MET A 126 3.52 0.58 -20.43
N GLU A 127 2.58 0.58 -21.36
CA GLU A 127 1.27 1.23 -21.23
C GLU A 127 0.46 0.71 -20.04
N ALA A 128 0.71 -0.52 -19.59
CA ALA A 128 0.09 -1.08 -18.39
C ALA A 128 0.62 -0.47 -17.09
N MET A 129 1.76 0.20 -17.12
CA MET A 129 2.41 0.84 -15.96
C MET A 129 1.65 2.05 -15.43
N LYS A 130 0.59 2.51 -16.11
CA LYS A 130 -0.41 3.40 -15.54
C LYS A 130 -1.11 2.80 -14.30
N GLY A 131 -1.11 1.48 -14.18
CA GLY A 131 -1.69 0.72 -13.06
C GLY A 131 -0.77 0.58 -11.84
N ASP A 132 0.45 1.11 -11.90
CA ASP A 132 1.45 0.95 -10.84
C ASP A 132 1.14 1.78 -9.56
N MET A 133 0.01 2.42 -9.55
CA MET A 133 -0.59 3.13 -8.43
C MET A 133 -1.80 2.39 -7.81
N ALA A 134 -2.04 1.13 -8.19
CA ALA A 134 -3.20 0.36 -7.74
C ALA A 134 -3.22 0.16 -6.20
N GLY A 135 -2.06 0.09 -5.55
CA GLY A 135 -1.96 0.06 -4.10
C GLY A 135 -2.55 1.31 -3.45
N GLY A 136 -2.12 2.48 -3.91
CA GLY A 136 -2.63 3.77 -3.43
C GLY A 136 -4.11 3.97 -3.72
N ALA A 137 -4.57 3.59 -4.92
CA ALA A 137 -5.98 3.64 -5.28
C ALA A 137 -6.84 2.74 -4.38
N SER A 138 -6.34 1.55 -4.04
CA SER A 138 -7.05 0.63 -3.14
C SER A 138 -7.12 1.15 -1.70
N VAL A 139 -6.05 1.79 -1.22
CA VAL A 139 -6.04 2.43 0.11
C VAL A 139 -7.03 3.60 0.17
N ILE A 140 -7.04 4.49 -0.84
CA ILE A 140 -8.02 5.60 -0.92
C ILE A 140 -9.45 5.06 -0.92
N ALA A 141 -9.72 4.02 -1.71
CA ALA A 141 -11.05 3.42 -1.79
C ALA A 141 -11.45 2.67 -0.52
N ALA A 142 -10.51 2.03 0.19
CA ALA A 142 -10.78 1.42 1.49
C ALA A 142 -11.19 2.47 2.52
N MET A 143 -10.58 3.66 2.51
CA MET A 143 -10.97 4.78 3.37
C MET A 143 -12.41 5.29 3.07
N GLU A 144 -12.90 5.14 1.83
CA GLU A 144 -14.31 5.42 1.50
C GLU A 144 -15.26 4.47 2.25
N ILE A 145 -14.93 3.17 2.33
CA ILE A 145 -15.73 2.20 3.09
C ILE A 145 -15.62 2.47 4.59
N ILE A 146 -14.40 2.67 5.10
CA ILE A 146 -14.13 2.90 6.53
C ILE A 146 -14.88 4.15 7.03
N GLY A 147 -14.81 5.26 6.27
CA GLY A 147 -15.54 6.48 6.61
C GLY A 147 -17.06 6.32 6.60
N GLN A 148 -17.59 5.47 5.73
CA GLN A 148 -19.03 5.17 5.64
C GLN A 148 -19.51 4.20 6.73
N THR A 149 -18.71 3.15 7.06
CA THR A 149 -19.07 2.09 8.02
C THR A 149 -18.75 2.45 9.46
N LYS A 150 -17.82 3.37 9.65
CA LYS A 150 -17.42 3.94 10.95
C LYS A 150 -17.02 2.88 11.99
N PRO A 151 -16.08 1.97 11.71
CA PRO A 151 -15.60 1.00 12.70
C PRO A 151 -14.90 1.72 13.86
N LYS A 152 -14.95 1.13 15.06
CA LYS A 152 -14.32 1.71 16.27
C LYS A 152 -12.82 1.45 16.31
N ILE A 153 -12.07 2.10 15.42
CA ILE A 153 -10.61 2.02 15.26
C ILE A 153 -10.11 3.33 14.64
N ASN A 154 -8.88 3.73 14.95
CA ASN A 154 -8.23 4.86 14.27
C ASN A 154 -7.50 4.34 13.03
N VAL A 155 -7.68 4.98 11.87
CA VAL A 155 -7.01 4.56 10.64
C VAL A 155 -6.27 5.74 10.01
N LEU A 156 -4.98 5.52 9.74
CA LEU A 156 -4.13 6.43 8.98
C LEU A 156 -3.87 5.80 7.60
N ALA A 157 -4.26 6.48 6.53
CA ALA A 157 -3.88 6.08 5.17
C ALA A 157 -2.78 7.00 4.67
N VAL A 158 -1.72 6.43 4.09
CA VAL A 158 -0.58 7.18 3.52
C VAL A 158 -0.33 6.69 2.10
N ILE A 159 -0.45 7.58 1.11
CA ILE A 159 -0.22 7.25 -0.28
C ILE A 159 0.97 8.05 -0.80
N ALA A 160 2.00 7.35 -1.26
CA ALA A 160 3.20 7.92 -1.85
C ALA A 160 3.02 8.05 -3.37
N ALA A 161 2.53 9.21 -3.83
CA ALA A 161 2.16 9.43 -5.22
C ALA A 161 3.26 10.22 -5.98
N THR A 162 3.81 9.61 -7.04
CA THR A 162 4.78 10.22 -7.97
C THR A 162 4.79 9.45 -9.29
N GLU A 163 5.58 9.92 -10.25
CA GLU A 163 5.98 9.17 -11.43
C GLU A 163 7.44 8.70 -11.29
N ASN A 164 7.80 7.64 -12.00
CA ASN A 164 9.18 7.18 -12.15
C ASN A 164 9.62 7.37 -13.61
N MET A 165 10.30 8.46 -13.90
CA MET A 165 10.62 8.90 -15.27
C MET A 165 12.13 9.04 -15.52
N PRO A 166 12.60 8.84 -16.76
CA PRO A 166 14.01 9.02 -17.17
C PRO A 166 14.29 10.48 -17.52
N GLY A 167 14.20 11.38 -16.53
CA GLY A 167 14.48 12.81 -16.73
C GLY A 167 15.96 13.17 -16.58
N ALA A 168 16.32 14.41 -16.91
CA ALA A 168 17.69 14.92 -16.78
C ALA A 168 18.19 14.90 -15.32
N SER A 169 17.27 15.02 -14.36
CA SER A 169 17.55 14.98 -12.92
C SER A 169 17.28 13.62 -12.28
N ALA A 170 16.92 12.58 -13.07
CA ALA A 170 16.55 11.27 -12.55
C ALA A 170 17.68 10.64 -11.74
N GLN A 171 17.30 9.89 -10.67
CA GLN A 171 18.26 9.07 -9.94
C GLN A 171 18.89 8.01 -10.83
N ARG A 172 20.12 7.63 -10.54
CA ARG A 172 20.90 6.73 -11.37
C ARG A 172 21.25 5.46 -10.61
N PRO A 173 21.45 4.34 -11.28
CA PRO A 173 22.11 3.19 -10.66
C PRO A 173 23.47 3.60 -10.07
N GLY A 174 23.71 3.24 -8.81
CA GLY A 174 24.87 3.64 -8.01
C GLY A 174 24.65 4.84 -7.09
N ASP A 175 23.57 5.59 -7.25
CA ASP A 175 23.21 6.65 -6.30
C ASP A 175 22.84 6.03 -4.93
N VAL A 176 23.16 6.76 -3.85
CA VAL A 176 22.77 6.38 -2.49
C VAL A 176 21.78 7.41 -1.95
N VAL A 177 20.58 6.96 -1.62
CA VAL A 177 19.52 7.80 -1.03
C VAL A 177 19.40 7.57 0.46
N ARG A 178 18.98 8.59 1.21
CA ARG A 178 18.74 8.49 2.66
C ARG A 178 17.26 8.57 2.94
N ALA A 179 16.71 7.52 3.53
CA ALA A 179 15.31 7.48 3.95
C ALA A 179 15.06 8.32 5.21
N MET A 180 13.80 8.57 5.51
CA MET A 180 13.33 9.43 6.61
C MET A 180 13.81 8.96 8.01
N ASN A 181 14.06 7.65 8.21
CA ASN A 181 14.62 7.10 9.45
C ASN A 181 16.16 7.20 9.54
N GLY A 182 16.80 7.79 8.52
CA GLY A 182 18.24 7.96 8.44
C GLY A 182 19.00 6.83 7.77
N LYS A 183 18.38 5.66 7.52
CA LYS A 183 19.01 4.56 6.79
C LYS A 183 19.28 4.94 5.34
N THR A 184 20.37 4.40 4.81
CA THR A 184 20.82 4.64 3.44
C THR A 184 20.51 3.44 2.55
N ILE A 185 20.11 3.72 1.30
CA ILE A 185 19.77 2.70 0.33
C ILE A 185 20.58 2.98 -0.94
N GLU A 186 21.39 2.01 -1.35
CA GLU A 186 22.05 2.02 -2.66
C GLU A 186 21.03 1.65 -3.74
N VAL A 187 20.87 2.51 -4.72
CA VAL A 187 19.97 2.29 -5.86
C VAL A 187 20.71 1.53 -6.95
N ILE A 188 20.54 0.20 -6.98
CA ILE A 188 21.14 -0.64 -8.04
C ILE A 188 20.26 -0.65 -9.29
N ASN A 189 18.96 -0.55 -9.11
CA ASN A 189 17.97 -0.60 -10.17
C ASN A 189 16.90 0.47 -9.92
N THR A 190 16.78 1.46 -10.78
CA THR A 190 15.77 2.53 -10.64
C THR A 190 14.34 2.03 -10.93
N ASP A 191 14.17 0.84 -11.53
CA ASP A 191 12.88 0.14 -11.68
C ASP A 191 12.43 -0.61 -10.40
N ALA A 192 13.18 -0.46 -9.32
CA ALA A 192 12.82 -0.90 -7.97
C ALA A 192 12.49 0.32 -7.08
N GLU A 193 11.73 1.25 -7.59
CA GLU A 193 11.35 2.56 -7.04
C GLU A 193 10.25 2.45 -5.98
N GLY A 194 9.31 1.51 -6.16
CA GLY A 194 8.13 1.35 -5.28
C GLY A 194 8.54 1.14 -3.83
N ARG A 195 9.57 0.35 -3.57
CA ARG A 195 10.08 0.14 -2.21
C ARG A 195 10.77 1.36 -1.62
N LEU A 196 11.29 2.27 -2.45
CA LEU A 196 11.89 3.53 -2.00
C LEU A 196 10.83 4.51 -1.52
N VAL A 197 9.75 4.68 -2.28
CA VAL A 197 8.65 5.56 -1.88
C VAL A 197 7.89 5.00 -0.67
N LEU A 198 7.73 3.66 -0.59
CA LEU A 198 7.10 2.99 0.54
C LEU A 198 7.96 3.07 1.81
N ALA A 199 9.29 3.00 1.71
CA ALA A 199 10.19 3.13 2.86
C ALA A 199 9.90 4.44 3.63
N ASP A 200 9.83 5.57 2.94
CA ASP A 200 9.55 6.86 3.57
C ASP A 200 8.09 6.97 4.05
N ALA A 201 7.13 6.40 3.32
CA ALA A 201 5.72 6.38 3.73
C ALA A 201 5.51 5.54 5.00
N LEU A 202 6.18 4.39 5.13
CA LEU A 202 6.19 3.56 6.35
C LEU A 202 6.81 4.31 7.53
N CYS A 203 7.97 4.95 7.32
CA CYS A 203 8.60 5.79 8.34
C CYS A 203 7.66 6.92 8.80
N TYR A 204 6.96 7.56 7.86
CA TYR A 204 5.99 8.60 8.19
C TYR A 204 4.87 8.06 9.08
N ALA A 205 4.26 6.94 8.71
CA ALA A 205 3.20 6.32 9.50
C ALA A 205 3.69 5.92 10.92
N ARG A 206 4.93 5.40 11.03
CA ARG A 206 5.55 5.13 12.32
C ARG A 206 5.73 6.38 13.18
N LYS A 207 6.15 7.47 12.57
CA LYS A 207 6.30 8.77 13.25
C LYS A 207 4.97 9.32 13.76
N GLN A 208 3.84 8.95 13.11
CA GLN A 208 2.48 9.25 13.57
C GLN A 208 1.99 8.33 14.69
N GLY A 209 2.81 7.40 15.19
CA GLY A 209 2.47 6.51 16.29
C GLY A 209 1.69 5.26 15.88
N ILE A 210 1.62 4.94 14.59
CA ILE A 210 0.92 3.74 14.12
C ILE A 210 1.70 2.49 14.50
N THR A 211 1.01 1.50 15.05
CA THR A 211 1.61 0.25 15.58
C THR A 211 1.26 -1.00 14.77
N ARG A 212 0.24 -0.94 13.92
CA ARG A 212 -0.12 -2.01 12.96
C ARG A 212 -0.15 -1.40 11.57
N LEU A 213 0.65 -1.96 10.66
CA LEU A 213 0.86 -1.44 9.32
C LEU A 213 0.49 -2.49 8.27
N VAL A 214 -0.23 -2.09 7.25
CA VAL A 214 -0.44 -2.88 6.04
C VAL A 214 -0.09 -2.01 4.85
N ASP A 215 0.93 -2.39 4.09
CA ASP A 215 1.22 -1.72 2.83
C ASP A 215 0.79 -2.56 1.63
N VAL A 216 0.40 -1.86 0.56
CA VAL A 216 -0.16 -2.45 -0.65
C VAL A 216 0.56 -1.88 -1.86
N ALA A 217 1.13 -2.75 -2.68
CA ALA A 217 1.86 -2.32 -3.87
C ALA A 217 1.82 -3.35 -5.00
N THR A 218 1.80 -2.87 -6.22
CA THR A 218 2.21 -3.58 -7.42
C THR A 218 3.74 -3.61 -7.42
N LEU A 219 4.34 -4.42 -6.51
CA LEU A 219 5.73 -4.18 -6.17
C LEU A 219 6.70 -4.95 -7.07
N THR A 220 6.39 -6.20 -7.39
CA THR A 220 7.39 -7.05 -8.05
C THR A 220 6.83 -7.88 -9.21
N GLY A 221 7.54 -7.88 -10.33
CA GLY A 221 7.28 -8.85 -11.39
C GLY A 221 7.53 -10.29 -10.94
N ALA A 222 8.38 -10.50 -9.93
CA ALA A 222 8.63 -11.80 -9.34
C ALA A 222 7.35 -12.41 -8.72
N MET A 223 6.47 -11.60 -8.14
CA MET A 223 5.18 -12.07 -7.60
C MET A 223 4.27 -12.64 -8.68
N VAL A 224 4.25 -12.01 -9.85
CA VAL A 224 3.49 -12.51 -11.01
C VAL A 224 4.00 -13.89 -11.46
N THR A 225 5.31 -14.09 -11.39
CA THR A 225 5.93 -15.40 -11.71
C THR A 225 5.64 -16.46 -10.64
N THR A 226 5.58 -16.04 -9.36
CA THR A 226 5.42 -16.97 -8.22
C THR A 226 3.96 -17.41 -8.04
N LEU A 227 3.00 -16.48 -8.01
CA LEU A 227 1.58 -16.75 -7.69
C LEU A 227 0.63 -16.49 -8.88
N GLY A 228 1.15 -16.00 -10.00
CA GLY A 228 0.34 -15.65 -11.18
C GLY A 228 -0.63 -14.51 -10.90
N LYS A 229 -1.81 -14.56 -11.53
CA LYS A 229 -2.86 -13.55 -11.43
C LYS A 229 -4.01 -13.96 -10.49
N ALA A 230 -3.89 -15.09 -9.81
CA ALA A 230 -4.98 -15.67 -9.02
C ALA A 230 -4.90 -15.37 -7.53
N CYS A 231 -3.74 -14.98 -7.04
CA CYS A 231 -3.46 -14.84 -5.60
C CYS A 231 -2.52 -13.67 -5.34
N THR A 232 -2.80 -12.88 -4.31
CA THR A 232 -1.93 -11.81 -3.81
C THR A 232 -0.90 -12.41 -2.86
N GLY A 233 0.36 -11.99 -2.98
CA GLY A 233 1.41 -12.39 -2.05
C GLY A 233 1.33 -11.60 -0.74
N VAL A 234 1.54 -12.30 0.37
CA VAL A 234 1.59 -11.72 1.71
C VAL A 234 2.94 -11.99 2.32
N MET A 235 3.58 -10.98 2.89
CA MET A 235 4.77 -11.09 3.70
C MET A 235 4.61 -10.21 4.93
N GLY A 236 5.18 -10.61 6.07
CA GLY A 236 5.02 -9.83 7.29
C GLY A 236 5.99 -10.23 8.40
N ASN A 237 6.00 -9.45 9.47
CA ASN A 237 6.83 -9.68 10.66
C ASN A 237 6.01 -10.04 11.91
N ASP A 238 4.67 -10.15 11.77
CA ASP A 238 3.76 -10.49 12.86
C ASP A 238 2.72 -11.50 12.36
N ASP A 239 2.85 -12.76 12.79
CA ASP A 239 2.00 -13.88 12.36
C ASP A 239 0.51 -13.61 12.63
N THR A 240 0.20 -12.87 13.70
CA THR A 240 -1.18 -12.55 14.06
C THR A 240 -1.80 -11.61 13.05
N LEU A 241 -1.12 -10.53 12.69
CA LEU A 241 -1.61 -9.56 11.70
C LEU A 241 -1.65 -10.16 10.29
N VAL A 242 -0.67 -11.01 9.94
CA VAL A 242 -0.67 -11.78 8.67
C VAL A 242 -1.91 -12.65 8.60
N GLN A 243 -2.20 -13.45 9.63
CA GLN A 243 -3.35 -14.34 9.64
C GLN A 243 -4.68 -13.56 9.61
N GLN A 244 -4.79 -12.46 10.38
CA GLN A 244 -5.97 -11.58 10.35
C GLN A 244 -6.21 -10.99 8.96
N THR A 245 -5.15 -10.61 8.25
CA THR A 245 -5.22 -10.09 6.87
C THR A 245 -5.70 -11.16 5.89
N ILE A 246 -5.16 -12.38 6.00
CA ILE A 246 -5.58 -13.52 5.16
C ILE A 246 -7.04 -13.89 5.44
N ASP A 247 -7.46 -13.88 6.70
CA ASP A 247 -8.84 -14.22 7.07
C ASP A 247 -9.85 -13.15 6.62
N ALA A 248 -9.47 -11.86 6.67
CA ALA A 248 -10.26 -10.79 6.06
C ALA A 248 -10.42 -11.01 4.54
N GLY A 249 -9.34 -11.46 3.87
CA GLY A 249 -9.37 -11.84 2.45
C GLY A 249 -10.34 -12.97 2.17
N LYS A 250 -10.33 -14.03 2.99
CA LYS A 250 -11.28 -15.15 2.86
C LYS A 250 -12.74 -14.69 2.99
N LYS A 251 -13.03 -13.81 3.97
CA LYS A 251 -14.38 -13.24 4.18
C LYS A 251 -14.86 -12.45 2.96
N THR A 252 -13.95 -11.77 2.26
CA THR A 252 -14.27 -10.91 1.11
C THR A 252 -14.12 -11.60 -0.24
N GLY A 253 -13.65 -12.86 -0.27
CA GLY A 253 -13.43 -13.65 -1.48
C GLY A 253 -12.21 -13.19 -2.28
N GLU A 254 -11.26 -12.49 -1.67
CA GLU A 254 -9.94 -12.15 -2.22
C GLU A 254 -8.91 -13.15 -1.72
N LYS A 255 -8.06 -13.65 -2.62
CA LYS A 255 -7.13 -14.76 -2.30
C LYS A 255 -5.76 -14.22 -1.94
N PHE A 256 -5.22 -14.70 -0.82
CA PHE A 256 -3.91 -14.34 -0.29
C PHE A 256 -3.11 -15.59 0.04
N TRP A 257 -1.79 -15.53 -0.18
CA TRP A 257 -0.87 -16.58 0.17
C TRP A 257 0.41 -15.99 0.76
N GLU A 258 0.78 -16.49 1.93
CA GLU A 258 1.99 -16.04 2.65
C GLU A 258 3.25 -16.64 2.04
N LEU A 259 4.29 -15.80 1.88
CA LEU A 259 5.64 -16.19 1.50
C LEU A 259 6.59 -16.04 2.69
N PRO A 260 7.63 -16.89 2.79
CA PRO A 260 8.56 -16.88 3.91
C PRO A 260 9.45 -15.63 3.89
N MET A 261 9.82 -15.14 5.09
CA MET A 261 10.77 -14.04 5.29
C MET A 261 11.96 -14.49 6.14
N PHE A 262 12.68 -15.53 5.70
CA PHE A 262 13.84 -16.05 6.44
C PHE A 262 15.03 -15.08 6.38
N ASP A 263 15.83 -15.06 7.44
CA ASP A 263 16.97 -14.15 7.58
C ASP A 263 18.05 -14.35 6.51
N GLU A 264 18.18 -15.55 5.96
CA GLU A 264 19.11 -15.87 4.88
C GLU A 264 18.90 -15.02 3.62
N TYR A 265 17.66 -14.59 3.36
CA TYR A 265 17.36 -13.72 2.22
C TYR A 265 17.83 -12.27 2.40
N LYS A 266 18.21 -11.85 3.62
CA LYS A 266 18.76 -10.51 3.89
C LYS A 266 20.11 -10.29 3.17
N ASP A 267 20.84 -11.36 2.88
CA ASP A 267 22.08 -11.29 2.12
C ASP A 267 21.87 -10.71 0.70
N LEU A 268 20.66 -10.88 0.14
CA LEU A 268 20.31 -10.36 -1.18
C LEU A 268 20.27 -8.82 -1.24
N ILE A 269 20.03 -8.16 -0.11
CA ILE A 269 19.93 -6.68 -0.05
C ILE A 269 21.14 -6.03 0.63
N LYS A 270 22.21 -6.78 0.96
CA LYS A 270 23.45 -6.20 1.51
C LYS A 270 24.12 -5.29 0.49
N SER A 271 24.61 -4.15 0.94
CA SER A 271 25.39 -3.19 0.17
C SER A 271 26.76 -2.98 0.81
N ASP A 272 27.77 -2.69 0.00
CA ASP A 272 29.11 -2.35 0.46
C ASP A 272 29.27 -0.84 0.76
N VAL A 273 28.31 -0.01 0.32
CA VAL A 273 28.40 1.46 0.37
C VAL A 273 27.22 2.13 1.09
N ALA A 274 26.20 1.36 1.45
CA ALA A 274 25.00 1.81 2.15
C ALA A 274 24.53 0.77 3.18
N ASP A 275 23.52 1.07 3.98
CA ASP A 275 22.96 0.08 4.91
C ASP A 275 22.31 -1.09 4.16
N MET A 276 21.78 -0.85 2.97
CA MET A 276 21.20 -1.87 2.10
C MET A 276 21.17 -1.40 0.65
N LYS A 277 20.86 -2.31 -0.30
CA LYS A 277 20.59 -1.97 -1.70
C LYS A 277 19.13 -2.28 -2.08
N ASN A 278 18.60 -1.52 -3.03
CA ASN A 278 17.18 -1.63 -3.40
C ASN A 278 16.82 -2.84 -4.26
N SER A 279 17.79 -3.60 -4.77
CA SER A 279 17.52 -4.78 -5.60
C SER A 279 18.50 -5.91 -5.28
N GLY A 280 17.94 -7.11 -5.01
CA GLY A 280 18.69 -8.36 -4.81
C GLY A 280 18.84 -9.21 -6.08
N GLY A 281 18.43 -8.70 -7.23
CA GLY A 281 18.40 -9.45 -8.49
C GLY A 281 17.14 -10.30 -8.67
N ARG A 282 17.25 -11.37 -9.48
CA ARG A 282 16.06 -12.18 -9.87
C ARG A 282 15.59 -13.17 -8.81
N GLN A 283 16.50 -13.65 -7.96
CA GLN A 283 16.17 -14.68 -6.97
C GLN A 283 15.40 -14.06 -5.80
N ALA A 284 14.31 -14.72 -5.38
CA ALA A 284 13.47 -14.31 -4.26
C ALA A 284 13.07 -12.81 -4.30
N GLY A 285 12.82 -12.26 -5.49
CA GLY A 285 12.65 -10.83 -5.70
C GLY A 285 11.53 -10.19 -4.86
N SER A 286 10.42 -10.90 -4.65
CA SER A 286 9.33 -10.41 -3.78
C SER A 286 9.72 -10.44 -2.31
N ILE A 287 10.44 -11.49 -1.88
CA ILE A 287 10.89 -11.65 -0.49
C ILE A 287 11.96 -10.58 -0.16
N SER A 288 12.93 -10.38 -1.04
CA SER A 288 13.97 -9.36 -0.84
C SER A 288 13.39 -7.94 -0.83
N ALA A 289 12.35 -7.68 -1.62
CA ALA A 289 11.63 -6.41 -1.59
C ALA A 289 10.91 -6.20 -0.25
N ALA A 290 10.22 -7.22 0.26
CA ALA A 290 9.56 -7.18 1.55
C ALA A 290 10.55 -7.03 2.71
N LEU A 291 11.70 -7.73 2.67
CA LEU A 291 12.76 -7.58 3.66
C LEU A 291 13.36 -6.17 3.72
N LEU A 292 13.47 -5.50 2.57
CA LEU A 292 13.85 -4.10 2.55
C LEU A 292 12.79 -3.25 3.26
N LEU A 293 11.50 -3.43 2.96
CA LEU A 293 10.42 -2.67 3.59
C LEU A 293 10.37 -2.90 5.11
N ALA A 294 10.65 -4.12 5.57
CA ALA A 294 10.71 -4.45 7.00
C ALA A 294 11.73 -3.60 7.80
N GLU A 295 12.74 -3.04 7.14
CA GLU A 295 13.73 -2.15 7.76
C GLU A 295 13.17 -0.75 8.12
N PHE A 296 11.96 -0.42 7.65
CA PHE A 296 11.32 0.89 7.81
C PHE A 296 10.05 0.87 8.66
N VAL A 297 9.72 -0.28 9.28
CA VAL A 297 8.52 -0.43 10.13
C VAL A 297 8.80 -0.24 11.63
N ASP A 298 10.05 -0.07 12.02
CA ASP A 298 10.48 0.26 13.40
C ASP A 298 9.74 -0.56 14.48
N GLY A 299 9.75 -1.89 14.34
CA GLY A 299 9.16 -2.83 15.29
C GLY A 299 7.64 -2.86 15.36
N ALA A 300 6.92 -2.14 14.49
CA ALA A 300 5.48 -2.29 14.37
C ALA A 300 5.11 -3.67 13.81
N ALA A 301 3.92 -4.18 14.16
CA ALA A 301 3.32 -5.29 13.44
C ALA A 301 3.04 -4.86 12.00
N TRP A 302 3.53 -5.62 11.02
CA TRP A 302 3.49 -5.19 9.64
C TRP A 302 3.21 -6.33 8.68
N VAL A 303 2.44 -6.01 7.63
CA VAL A 303 2.11 -6.88 6.51
C VAL A 303 2.31 -6.10 5.20
N HIS A 304 2.99 -6.72 4.25
CA HIS A 304 3.08 -6.29 2.86
C HIS A 304 2.17 -7.14 1.97
N LEU A 305 1.36 -6.47 1.14
CA LEU A 305 0.51 -7.09 0.12
C LEU A 305 1.06 -6.74 -1.27
N ASP A 306 1.71 -7.73 -1.92
CA ASP A 306 2.16 -7.57 -3.30
C ASP A 306 1.03 -7.97 -4.26
N ILE A 307 0.38 -6.96 -4.84
CA ILE A 307 -0.75 -7.10 -5.74
C ILE A 307 -0.36 -7.04 -7.23
N ALA A 308 0.93 -7.14 -7.56
CA ALA A 308 1.40 -7.05 -8.95
C ALA A 308 0.68 -8.03 -9.89
N GLY A 309 0.38 -9.24 -9.41
CA GLY A 309 -0.37 -10.23 -10.19
C GLY A 309 -1.88 -10.04 -10.19
N THR A 310 -2.45 -9.43 -9.14
CA THR A 310 -3.90 -9.41 -8.89
C THR A 310 -4.56 -8.04 -9.12
N SER A 311 -3.77 -6.98 -9.32
CA SER A 311 -4.27 -5.61 -9.55
C SER A 311 -5.15 -5.47 -10.80
N THR A 312 -4.96 -6.34 -11.80
CA THR A 312 -5.71 -6.34 -13.06
C THR A 312 -6.19 -7.74 -13.46
N SER A 313 -7.23 -7.80 -14.30
CA SER A 313 -7.74 -9.03 -14.92
C SER A 313 -7.77 -8.89 -16.43
N ASP A 314 -7.38 -9.95 -17.15
CA ASP A 314 -7.39 -9.97 -18.62
C ASP A 314 -8.78 -10.31 -19.20
N LYS A 315 -9.67 -10.86 -18.35
CA LYS A 315 -10.99 -11.36 -18.77
C LYS A 315 -12.06 -11.07 -17.73
N VAL A 316 -13.31 -11.15 -18.19
CA VAL A 316 -14.47 -11.15 -17.30
C VAL A 316 -14.62 -12.51 -16.63
N SER A 317 -14.73 -12.54 -15.30
CA SER A 317 -14.96 -13.77 -14.52
C SER A 317 -15.64 -13.44 -13.20
N GLY A 318 -16.88 -13.86 -13.01
CA GLY A 318 -17.68 -13.52 -11.83
C GLY A 318 -17.88 -12.01 -11.71
N TYR A 319 -17.42 -11.44 -10.58
CA TYR A 319 -17.48 -10.00 -10.32
C TYR A 319 -16.29 -9.22 -10.94
N LEU A 320 -15.29 -9.92 -11.44
CA LEU A 320 -14.15 -9.30 -12.12
C LEU A 320 -14.52 -8.89 -13.55
N VAL A 321 -14.11 -7.70 -13.94
CA VAL A 321 -14.17 -7.19 -15.32
C VAL A 321 -12.76 -7.11 -15.89
N LYS A 322 -12.62 -7.03 -17.21
CA LYS A 322 -11.32 -6.76 -17.83
C LYS A 322 -10.80 -5.38 -17.39
N GLY A 323 -9.52 -5.30 -17.04
CA GLY A 323 -8.86 -4.14 -16.49
C GLY A 323 -8.67 -4.25 -14.99
N ALA A 324 -8.75 -3.15 -14.26
CA ALA A 324 -8.51 -3.10 -12.82
C ALA A 324 -9.46 -4.00 -12.01
N SER A 325 -8.90 -4.77 -11.08
CA SER A 325 -9.65 -5.70 -10.22
C SER A 325 -10.30 -5.03 -9.01
N GLY A 326 -9.64 -4.00 -8.46
CA GLY A 326 -9.98 -3.36 -7.19
C GLY A 326 -9.52 -4.14 -5.95
N VAL A 327 -8.63 -5.13 -6.12
CA VAL A 327 -7.97 -5.82 -5.00
C VAL A 327 -6.93 -4.87 -4.39
N PRO A 328 -6.80 -4.78 -3.03
CA PRO A 328 -7.54 -5.46 -1.98
C PRO A 328 -8.52 -4.54 -1.21
N VAL A 329 -9.23 -3.65 -1.88
CA VAL A 329 -10.14 -2.66 -1.26
C VAL A 329 -11.04 -3.28 -0.19
N ARG A 330 -11.66 -4.42 -0.50
CA ARG A 330 -12.60 -5.11 0.38
C ARG A 330 -11.90 -5.69 1.59
N THR A 331 -10.74 -6.30 1.37
CA THR A 331 -9.94 -6.91 2.45
C THR A 331 -9.44 -5.85 3.42
N LEU A 332 -8.95 -4.69 2.95
CA LEU A 332 -8.48 -3.62 3.83
C LEU A 332 -9.60 -3.07 4.73
N ALA A 333 -10.78 -2.85 4.16
CA ALA A 333 -11.93 -2.40 4.93
C ALA A 333 -12.43 -3.46 5.93
N GLN A 334 -12.44 -4.74 5.52
CA GLN A 334 -12.82 -5.85 6.40
C GLN A 334 -11.82 -6.03 7.54
N LEU A 335 -10.51 -5.93 7.25
CA LEU A 335 -9.48 -6.00 8.28
C LEU A 335 -9.66 -4.87 9.32
N ALA A 336 -9.95 -3.64 8.88
CA ALA A 336 -10.23 -2.54 9.80
C ALA A 336 -11.44 -2.83 10.70
N ALA A 337 -12.50 -3.43 10.15
CA ALA A 337 -13.68 -3.83 10.93
C ALA A 337 -13.35 -4.97 11.92
N ASP A 338 -12.64 -6.00 11.47
CA ASP A 338 -12.24 -7.13 12.32
C ASP A 338 -11.32 -6.68 13.48
N LEU A 339 -10.40 -5.76 13.21
CA LEU A 339 -9.53 -5.19 14.24
C LEU A 339 -10.30 -4.28 15.22
N ALA A 340 -11.31 -3.56 14.74
CA ALA A 340 -12.19 -2.77 15.59
C ALA A 340 -12.97 -3.65 16.59
N ASP A 341 -13.48 -4.80 16.12
CA ASP A 341 -14.19 -5.77 16.94
C ASP A 341 -13.25 -6.47 17.96
N ALA A 342 -12.00 -6.71 17.58
CA ALA A 342 -10.98 -7.29 18.46
C ALA A 342 -10.47 -6.30 19.54
N GLY A 343 -10.63 -4.99 19.30
CA GLY A 343 -10.14 -3.92 20.18
C GLY A 343 -8.62 -3.68 20.09
N PRO A 344 -8.09 -2.83 21.01
CA PRO A 344 -6.68 -2.46 20.97
C PRO A 344 -5.76 -3.68 21.19
N PRO A 345 -4.53 -3.64 20.65
CA PRO A 345 -3.58 -4.74 20.82
C PRO A 345 -3.28 -4.96 22.31
N LYS A 346 -3.36 -6.21 22.75
CA LYS A 346 -2.98 -6.58 24.11
C LYS A 346 -1.49 -6.28 24.29
N LYS A 347 -1.11 -5.47 25.30
CA LYS A 347 0.29 -5.23 25.64
C LYS A 347 0.98 -6.58 25.81
N SER A 348 1.93 -6.92 24.94
CA SER A 348 2.75 -8.10 25.14
C SER A 348 3.48 -7.92 26.47
N LYS A 349 3.32 -8.86 27.40
CA LYS A 349 4.24 -8.93 28.54
C LYS A 349 5.62 -9.18 27.93
N SER A 350 6.49 -8.18 27.93
CA SER A 350 7.88 -8.35 27.54
C SER A 350 8.43 -9.52 28.35
N LYS A 351 8.72 -10.62 27.68
CA LYS A 351 9.59 -11.64 28.28
C LYS A 351 10.95 -10.93 28.44
N ALA A 352 11.21 -10.44 29.65
CA ALA A 352 12.56 -10.05 30.04
C ALA A 352 13.44 -11.24 29.68
N LYS A 353 14.31 -11.09 28.68
CA LYS A 353 15.40 -12.04 28.44
C LYS A 353 16.22 -12.05 29.72
N ALA A 354 16.06 -13.11 30.52
CA ALA A 354 17.03 -13.43 31.55
C ALA A 354 18.40 -13.59 30.87
N LYS A 355 19.35 -12.88 31.41
CA LYS A 355 20.77 -12.90 31.02
C LYS A 355 21.36 -14.31 31.11
#